data_7a3bd4a62e843cc44eb8c56005f3f595
#
_entry.id   7a3bd4a62e843cc44eb8c56005f3f595
#
_cell.length_a   1.000
_cell.length_b   1.000
_cell.length_c   1.000
_cell.angle_alpha   90.00
_cell.angle_beta   90.00
_cell.angle_gamma   90.00
#
_symmetry.space_group_name_H-M   'P 1'
#
loop_
_entity.id
_entity.type
_entity.pdbx_description
1 polymer ?
#
loop_
_entity_poly.entity_id
_entity_poly.type
_entity_poly.pdbx_seq_one_letter_code
_entity_poly.pdbx_strand_id
1 'polypeptide(L)'
;MLESGGKLKMSKSILQNKKECYICGLYYPVEEHHIYFGANRKISEQNGFKVWLCAEHHRGTIGVHGKYGHALNTRLKQECEKKYINIGHTKEEFIKLIGKNYLDN
;
A
#
# COMPACT_ATOMS: atom_id res chain seq x y z
N MET A 1 -22.33 2.09 -18.93
CA MET A 1 -21.74 1.80 -18.75
C MET A 1 -21.33 1.29 -18.61
N LEU A 2 -21.13 0.97 -18.51
CA LEU A 2 -20.63 0.54 -18.22
C LEU A 2 -19.83 0.15 -18.16
N GLU A 3 -19.50 -0.06 -17.88
CA GLU A 3 -18.74 -0.40 -17.67
C GLU A 3 -18.21 -0.95 -17.48
N SER A 4 -17.99 -0.95 -17.30
CA SER A 4 -17.51 -1.63 -16.98
C SER A 4 -17.35 -2.42 -16.52
N GLY A 5 -17.60 -2.53 -16.58
CA GLY A 5 -17.66 -3.60 -15.76
C GLY A 5 -16.64 -4.59 -15.64
N GLY A 6 -16.69 -5.61 -15.90
CA GLY A 6 -15.77 -6.62 -15.67
C GLY A 6 -14.35 -6.25 -15.72
N LYS A 7 -14.11 -5.02 -15.82
CA LYS A 7 -12.82 -4.58 -15.85
C LYS A 7 -12.16 -4.71 -14.56
N LEU A 8 -10.90 -4.98 -14.63
CA LEU A 8 -10.13 -5.01 -13.47
C LEU A 8 -10.12 -3.66 -12.87
N LYS A 9 -10.46 -3.56 -11.61
CA LYS A 9 -10.48 -2.31 -10.98
C LYS A 9 -9.09 -1.89 -10.63
N MET A 10 -8.73 -0.71 -11.07
CA MET A 10 -7.46 -0.10 -10.71
C MET A 10 -7.77 1.03 -9.74
N SER A 11 -7.79 0.72 -8.47
CA SER A 11 -8.15 1.69 -7.47
C SER A 11 -7.02 2.68 -7.24
N LYS A 12 -7.40 3.89 -6.85
CA LYS A 12 -6.41 4.87 -6.46
C LYS A 12 -5.95 4.56 -5.04
N SER A 13 -4.75 5.02 -4.70
CA SER A 13 -4.22 4.85 -3.36
C SER A 13 -5.13 5.49 -2.33
N ILE A 14 -5.33 4.81 -1.22
CA ILE A 14 -6.08 5.40 -0.11
C ILE A 14 -5.17 6.27 0.76
N LEU A 15 -3.85 6.21 0.52
CA LEU A 15 -2.88 6.97 1.32
C LEU A 15 -2.37 8.22 0.62
N GLN A 16 -2.40 8.25 -0.70
CA GLN A 16 -1.84 9.37 -1.47
C GLN A 16 -2.77 9.77 -2.61
N ASN A 17 -2.78 11.07 -2.90
CA ASN A 17 -3.46 11.53 -4.08
C ASN A 17 -2.50 12.22 -5.05
N LYS A 18 -1.21 12.19 -4.76
CA LYS A 18 -0.18 12.75 -5.62
C LYS A 18 0.86 11.70 -5.94
N LYS A 19 1.38 11.75 -7.15
CA LYS A 19 2.40 10.80 -7.57
C LYS A 19 3.77 11.31 -7.15
N GLU A 20 4.09 11.06 -5.90
CA GLU A 20 5.38 11.44 -5.33
C GLU A 20 5.74 10.41 -4.27
N CYS A 21 7.03 10.30 -3.96
CA CYS A 21 7.45 9.35 -2.94
C CYS A 21 6.74 9.63 -1.63
N TYR A 22 6.06 8.63 -1.11
CA TYR A 22 5.29 8.75 0.12
C TYR A 22 6.16 9.11 1.32
N ILE A 23 7.44 8.77 1.26
CA ILE A 23 8.37 8.99 2.37
C ILE A 23 9.09 10.33 2.28
N CYS A 24 9.66 10.65 1.11
CA CYS A 24 10.49 11.84 0.99
C CYS A 24 9.96 12.93 0.06
N GLY A 25 8.88 12.66 -0.64
CA GLY A 25 8.28 13.67 -1.50
C GLY A 25 8.90 13.84 -2.88
N LEU A 26 9.91 13.05 -3.21
CA LEU A 26 10.51 13.12 -4.55
C LEU A 26 9.42 12.77 -5.56
N TYR A 27 9.20 13.61 -6.57
CA TYR A 27 8.09 13.35 -7.46
C TYR A 27 8.47 12.58 -8.73
N TYR A 28 9.77 12.47 -9.01
CA TYR A 28 10.19 11.74 -10.20
C TYR A 28 11.67 11.40 -10.10
N PRO A 29 12.05 10.20 -10.42
CA PRO A 29 11.16 9.07 -10.76
C PRO A 29 10.64 8.35 -9.53
N VAL A 30 9.43 7.86 -9.62
CA VAL A 30 8.85 7.08 -8.54
C VAL A 30 8.23 5.81 -9.11
N GLU A 31 8.14 4.79 -8.25
CA GLU A 31 7.63 3.47 -8.62
C GLU A 31 6.44 3.13 -7.74
N GLU A 32 5.48 2.45 -8.31
CA GLU A 32 4.30 2.03 -7.55
C GLU A 32 4.64 0.83 -6.68
N HIS A 33 4.30 0.91 -5.41
CA HIS A 33 4.54 -0.17 -4.46
C HIS A 33 3.22 -0.64 -3.88
N HIS A 34 2.93 -1.92 -4.02
CA HIS A 34 1.76 -2.54 -3.40
C HIS A 34 2.13 -2.91 -1.99
N ILE A 35 1.43 -2.34 -1.01
CA ILE A 35 1.80 -2.44 0.40
C ILE A 35 1.74 -3.87 0.90
N TYR A 36 0.68 -4.60 0.56
CA TYR A 36 0.58 -6.02 0.88
C TYR A 36 0.85 -6.77 -0.41
N PHE A 37 2.04 -7.34 -0.52
CA PHE A 37 2.46 -7.95 -1.76
C PHE A 37 2.43 -9.47 -1.69
N GLY A 38 3.02 -10.15 -2.66
CA GLY A 38 2.93 -11.60 -2.72
C GLY A 38 1.50 -12.02 -3.00
N ALA A 39 0.96 -12.89 -2.17
CA ALA A 39 -0.40 -13.40 -2.37
C ALA A 39 -1.46 -12.30 -2.30
N ASN A 40 -1.15 -11.19 -1.64
CA ASN A 40 -2.09 -10.09 -1.46
C ASN A 40 -1.92 -8.93 -2.44
N ARG A 41 -1.07 -9.09 -3.46
CA ARG A 41 -0.81 -8.00 -4.39
C ARG A 41 -2.06 -7.57 -5.14
N LYS A 42 -2.85 -8.53 -5.59
CA LYS A 42 -4.06 -8.23 -6.32
C LYS A 42 -5.08 -7.52 -5.44
N ILE A 43 -5.18 -7.96 -4.19
CA ILE A 43 -6.07 -7.33 -3.22
C ILE A 43 -5.61 -5.90 -2.96
N SER A 44 -4.30 -5.68 -2.85
CA SER A 44 -3.75 -4.35 -2.67
C SER A 44 -4.12 -3.44 -3.84
N GLU A 45 -3.99 -3.95 -5.06
CA GLU A 45 -4.34 -3.16 -6.24
C GLU A 45 -5.82 -2.80 -6.24
N GLN A 46 -6.67 -3.75 -5.93
CA GLN A 46 -8.11 -3.54 -5.97
C GLN A 46 -8.61 -2.59 -4.89
N ASN A 47 -7.90 -2.51 -3.79
CA ASN A 47 -8.34 -1.71 -2.64
C ASN A 47 -7.55 -0.43 -2.43
N GLY A 48 -6.60 -0.15 -3.30
CA GLY A 48 -5.81 1.07 -3.16
C GLY A 48 -4.77 1.01 -2.06
N PHE A 49 -4.33 -0.19 -1.69
CA PHE A 49 -3.29 -0.37 -0.68
C PHE A 49 -1.93 -0.27 -1.35
N LYS A 50 -1.62 0.93 -1.82
CA LYS A 50 -0.40 1.15 -2.58
C LYS A 50 0.05 2.59 -2.44
N VAL A 51 1.33 2.82 -2.61
CA VAL A 51 1.92 4.15 -2.57
C VAL A 51 2.99 4.24 -3.64
N TRP A 52 3.40 5.47 -3.95
CA TRP A 52 4.54 5.70 -4.81
C TRP A 52 5.78 5.82 -3.94
N LEU A 53 6.88 5.25 -4.39
CA LEU A 53 8.15 5.33 -3.66
C LEU A 53 9.26 5.62 -4.66
N CYS A 54 10.24 6.42 -4.26
CA CYS A 54 11.42 6.61 -5.08
C CYS A 54 12.29 5.35 -4.98
N ALA A 55 13.29 5.23 -5.84
CA ALA A 55 14.11 4.03 -5.86
C ALA A 55 14.76 3.76 -4.51
N GLU A 56 15.22 4.81 -3.85
CA GLU A 56 15.86 4.68 -2.55
C GLU A 56 14.94 4.05 -1.52
N HIS A 57 13.71 4.53 -1.42
CA HIS A 57 12.76 4.04 -0.43
C HIS A 57 12.02 2.79 -0.88
N HIS A 58 12.13 2.42 -2.14
CA HIS A 58 11.53 1.20 -2.66
C HIS A 58 12.52 0.04 -2.66
N ARG A 59 13.67 0.23 -3.31
CA ARG A 59 14.64 -0.83 -3.52
C ARG A 59 16.01 -0.57 -2.91
N GLY A 60 16.22 0.61 -2.33
CA GLY A 60 17.50 0.93 -1.70
C GLY A 60 17.67 0.15 -0.43
N THR A 61 18.85 0.27 0.18
CA THR A 61 19.21 -0.52 1.36
C THR A 61 18.18 -0.44 2.48
N ILE A 62 17.62 0.76 2.70
CA ILE A 62 16.63 0.95 3.75
C ILE A 62 15.21 1.03 3.18
N GLY A 63 15.04 0.81 1.87
CA GLY A 63 13.74 0.80 1.23
C GLY A 63 12.97 -0.47 1.57
N VAL A 64 11.68 -0.48 1.26
CA VAL A 64 10.81 -1.59 1.67
C VAL A 64 11.29 -2.96 1.20
N HIS A 65 11.94 -3.03 0.05
CA HIS A 65 12.49 -4.28 -0.45
C HIS A 65 13.99 -4.40 -0.23
N GLY A 66 14.57 -3.48 0.54
CA GLY A 66 15.99 -3.46 0.78
C GLY A 66 16.38 -4.33 1.96
N LYS A 67 17.69 -4.51 2.09
CA LYS A 67 18.25 -5.37 3.13
C LYS A 67 17.82 -4.95 4.53
N TYR A 68 17.71 -3.65 4.78
CA TYR A 68 17.33 -3.15 6.10
C TYR A 68 15.97 -2.44 6.05
N GLY A 69 15.09 -2.91 5.17
CA GLY A 69 13.80 -2.25 4.96
C GLY A 69 12.65 -2.72 5.82
N HIS A 70 12.91 -3.62 6.75
CA HIS A 70 11.84 -4.20 7.55
C HIS A 70 10.99 -3.16 8.29
N ALA A 71 11.66 -2.18 8.90
CA ALA A 71 10.95 -1.16 9.67
C ALA A 71 10.03 -0.32 8.77
N LEU A 72 10.52 0.06 7.60
CA LEU A 72 9.71 0.86 6.69
C LEU A 72 8.54 0.04 6.14
N ASN A 73 8.79 -1.22 5.79
CA ASN A 73 7.76 -2.09 5.30
C ASN A 73 6.65 -2.26 6.34
N THR A 74 7.03 -2.49 7.59
CA THR A 74 6.06 -2.64 8.67
C THR A 74 5.27 -1.36 8.89
N ARG A 75 5.96 -0.22 8.85
CA ARG A 75 5.30 1.08 9.02
C ARG A 75 4.24 1.31 7.96
N LEU A 76 4.55 1.02 6.71
CA LEU A 76 3.58 1.21 5.64
C LEU A 76 2.36 0.31 5.82
N LYS A 77 2.59 -0.93 6.24
CA LYS A 77 1.49 -1.86 6.46
C LYS A 77 0.58 -1.40 7.59
N GLN A 78 1.18 -0.86 8.64
CA GLN A 78 0.40 -0.35 9.77
C GLN A 78 -0.36 0.92 9.39
N GLU A 79 0.26 1.83 8.68
CA GLU A 79 -0.40 3.06 8.26
C GLU A 79 -1.56 2.78 7.32
N CYS A 80 -1.38 1.81 6.44
CA CYS A 80 -2.43 1.44 5.50
C CYS A 80 -3.63 0.82 6.21
N GLU A 81 -3.37 -0.09 7.13
CA GLU A 81 -4.44 -0.71 7.90
C GLU A 81 -5.21 0.34 8.70
N LYS A 82 -4.47 1.26 9.33
CA LYS A 82 -5.07 2.33 10.10
C LYS A 82 -5.97 3.20 9.23
N LYS A 83 -5.50 3.54 8.04
CA LYS A 83 -6.29 4.36 7.11
C LYS A 83 -7.54 3.63 6.66
N TYR A 84 -7.43 2.35 6.36
CA TYR A 84 -8.56 1.54 5.94
C TYR A 84 -9.66 1.57 7.00
N ILE A 85 -9.27 1.42 8.25
CA ILE A 85 -10.22 1.45 9.35
C ILE A 85 -10.83 2.85 9.50
N ASN A 86 -10.00 3.88 9.38
CA ASN A 86 -10.47 5.26 9.53
C ASN A 86 -11.48 5.69 8.48
N ILE A 87 -11.42 5.13 7.29
CA ILE A 87 -12.36 5.53 6.24
C ILE A 87 -13.65 4.73 6.27
N GLY A 88 -13.86 3.93 7.31
CA GLY A 88 -15.16 3.32 7.51
C GLY A 88 -15.20 1.80 7.57
N HIS A 89 -14.06 1.16 7.75
CA HIS A 89 -14.02 -0.31 7.83
C HIS A 89 -13.61 -0.75 9.22
N THR A 90 -13.70 -2.04 9.48
CA THR A 90 -13.34 -2.57 10.79
C THR A 90 -12.05 -3.37 10.70
N LYS A 91 -11.44 -3.62 11.85
CA LYS A 91 -10.26 -4.45 11.93
C LYS A 91 -10.58 -5.86 11.42
N GLU A 92 -11.77 -6.36 11.76
CA GLU A 92 -12.19 -7.68 11.31
C GLU A 92 -12.29 -7.76 9.79
N GLU A 93 -12.79 -6.70 9.17
CA GLU A 93 -12.85 -6.64 7.72
C GLU A 93 -11.46 -6.65 7.11
N PHE A 94 -10.52 -5.94 7.72
CA PHE A 94 -9.16 -5.93 7.23
C PHE A 94 -8.52 -7.31 7.34
N ILE A 95 -8.70 -7.97 8.47
CA ILE A 95 -8.14 -9.31 8.67
C ILE A 95 -8.73 -10.30 7.68
N LYS A 96 -10.02 -10.18 7.41
CA LYS A 96 -10.66 -11.06 6.44
C LYS A 96 -10.09 -10.83 5.04
N LEU A 97 -9.79 -9.60 4.72
CA LEU A 97 -9.29 -9.24 3.40
C LEU A 97 -7.82 -9.63 3.20
N ILE A 98 -6.98 -9.34 4.17
CA ILE A 98 -5.53 -9.50 4.06
C ILE A 98 -5.03 -10.78 4.74
N GLY A 99 -5.73 -11.22 5.77
CA GLY A 99 -5.36 -12.43 6.47
C GLY A 99 -4.55 -12.21 7.73
N LYS A 100 -4.29 -10.96 8.09
CA LYS A 100 -3.44 -10.67 9.22
C LYS A 100 -3.67 -9.26 9.72
N ASN A 101 -3.41 -9.04 11.01
CA ASN A 101 -3.49 -7.73 11.63
C ASN A 101 -2.08 -7.24 11.93
N TYR A 102 -1.78 -6.00 11.55
CA TYR A 102 -0.45 -5.41 11.73
C TYR A 102 -0.40 -4.37 12.85
N LEU A 103 -1.57 -3.99 13.38
CA LEU A 103 -1.62 -2.91 14.38
C LEU A 103 -1.49 -3.36 15.81
N ASP A 104 -2.02 -4.52 16.11
CA ASP A 104 -2.00 -4.96 17.46
C ASP A 104 -0.74 -5.60 17.82
N ASN A 105 -0.48 -5.53 18.96
CA ASN A 105 0.63 -6.16 19.47
C ASN A 105 0.35 -6.73 20.77
#